data_b23f0645de4cc5ae8ab97f4b8add6eb5
#
_entry.id   b23f0645de4cc5ae8ab97f4b8add6eb5
#
_cell.length_a   1.000
_cell.length_b   1.000
_cell.length_c   1.000
_cell.angle_alpha   90.00
_cell.angle_beta   90.00
_cell.angle_gamma   90.00
#
_symmetry.space_group_name_H-M   'P 1'
#
loop_
_entity.id
_entity.type
_entity.pdbx_description
1 polymer ?
#
loop_
_entity_poly.entity_id
_entity_poly.type
_entity_poly.pdbx_seq_one_letter_code
_entity_poly.pdbx_strand_id
1 'polypeptide(L)'
;MKIHIGSDHAGLELKSALVQYLESKGHKVTDHGPHEYDALDDYPDFCIPAAVATVKDAGSLGIVLGGSGNGEQIAANKVKGVRAALAWSVETAKLAKEHNNANVVGIGGRMHSIDECKAIIDAFIETPFTNDERHVRRINKISTYENTSNQ
;
A
#
# COMPACT_ATOMS: atom_id res chain seq x y z
N MET A 1 4.75 1.24 -14.39
CA MET A 1 3.70 1.77 -13.47
C MET A 1 4.35 2.72 -12.50
N LYS A 2 3.61 3.69 -11.95
CA LYS A 2 4.08 4.56 -10.87
C LYS A 2 3.70 3.98 -9.52
N ILE A 3 4.61 4.03 -8.56
CA ILE A 3 4.43 3.46 -7.22
C ILE A 3 4.90 4.49 -6.19
N HIS A 4 4.10 4.72 -5.16
CA HIS A 4 4.44 5.53 -4.00
C HIS A 4 4.69 4.61 -2.81
N ILE A 5 5.84 4.74 -2.15
CA ILE A 5 6.23 3.88 -1.04
C ILE A 5 6.61 4.71 0.19
N GLY A 6 6.18 4.27 1.37
CA GLY A 6 6.55 4.84 2.65
C GLY A 6 6.64 3.78 3.74
N SER A 7 7.48 4.03 4.75
CA SER A 7 7.63 3.13 5.89
C SER A 7 7.97 3.91 7.17
N ASP A 8 8.22 3.20 8.25
CA ASP A 8 8.97 3.68 9.41
C ASP A 8 10.36 3.04 9.45
N HIS A 9 11.09 3.27 10.55
CA HIS A 9 12.40 2.66 10.78
C HIS A 9 12.39 1.12 10.72
N ALA A 10 11.29 0.49 11.15
CA ALA A 10 11.16 -0.97 11.14
C ALA A 10 11.04 -1.54 9.71
N GLY A 11 10.55 -0.73 8.77
CA GLY A 11 10.43 -1.09 7.36
C GLY A 11 11.54 -0.54 6.46
N LEU A 12 12.50 0.23 6.98
CA LEU A 12 13.50 0.95 6.18
C LEU A 12 14.34 0.05 5.28
N GLU A 13 14.87 -1.06 5.82
CA GLU A 13 15.67 -2.01 5.05
C GLU A 13 14.84 -2.69 3.96
N LEU A 14 13.65 -3.16 4.32
CA LEU A 14 12.72 -3.74 3.36
C LEU A 14 12.33 -2.73 2.27
N LYS A 15 12.02 -1.49 2.64
CA LYS A 15 11.69 -0.43 1.69
C LYS A 15 12.82 -0.23 0.68
N SER A 16 14.05 -0.11 1.15
CA SER A 16 15.22 0.07 0.28
C SER A 16 15.40 -1.08 -0.71
N ALA A 17 15.23 -2.32 -0.24
CA ALA A 17 15.30 -3.51 -1.10
C ALA A 17 14.16 -3.55 -2.14
N LEU A 18 12.96 -3.15 -1.74
CA LEU A 18 11.78 -3.13 -2.62
C LEU A 18 11.85 -2.00 -3.65
N VAL A 19 12.36 -0.83 -3.31
CA VAL A 19 12.58 0.26 -4.27
C VAL A 19 13.51 -0.23 -5.39
N GLN A 20 14.67 -0.79 -5.06
CA GLN A 20 15.60 -1.33 -6.06
C GLN A 20 14.97 -2.44 -6.91
N TYR A 21 14.23 -3.35 -6.28
CA TYR A 21 13.55 -4.44 -6.95
C TYR A 21 12.51 -3.92 -7.95
N LEU A 22 11.65 -3.01 -7.54
CA LEU A 22 10.58 -2.46 -8.38
C LEU A 22 11.14 -1.63 -9.54
N GLU A 23 12.19 -0.84 -9.29
CA GLU A 23 12.88 -0.08 -10.34
C GLU A 23 13.53 -1.01 -11.37
N SER A 24 14.13 -2.13 -10.91
CA SER A 24 14.70 -3.14 -11.82
C SER A 24 13.67 -3.80 -12.72
N LYS A 25 12.40 -3.83 -12.31
CA LYS A 25 11.24 -4.30 -13.10
C LYS A 25 10.65 -3.21 -14.00
N GLY A 26 11.23 -2.02 -14.02
CA GLY A 26 10.78 -0.91 -14.87
C GLY A 26 9.65 -0.06 -14.27
N HIS A 27 9.37 -0.19 -12.97
CA HIS A 27 8.44 0.70 -12.28
C HIS A 27 9.13 2.03 -11.93
N LYS A 28 8.35 3.11 -11.90
CA LYS A 28 8.80 4.40 -11.38
C LYS A 28 8.39 4.51 -9.91
N VAL A 29 9.35 4.46 -9.01
CA VAL A 29 9.09 4.51 -7.57
C VAL A 29 9.36 5.92 -7.02
N THR A 30 8.43 6.43 -6.21
CA THR A 30 8.61 7.63 -5.40
C THR A 30 8.65 7.22 -3.93
N ASP A 31 9.81 7.39 -3.31
CA ASP A 31 10.06 7.08 -1.91
C ASP A 31 9.72 8.29 -1.04
N HIS A 32 8.75 8.12 -0.14
CA HIS A 32 8.27 9.14 0.80
C HIS A 32 8.97 9.10 2.17
N GLY A 33 9.97 8.24 2.33
CA GLY A 33 10.78 8.15 3.54
C GLY A 33 10.39 6.99 4.48
N PRO A 34 11.12 6.89 5.61
CA PRO A 34 12.28 7.71 5.95
C PRO A 34 13.47 7.38 5.04
N HIS A 35 14.40 8.31 4.89
CA HIS A 35 15.64 8.11 4.13
C HIS A 35 16.82 7.76 5.04
N GLU A 36 16.68 8.02 6.33
CA GLU A 36 17.67 7.72 7.36
C GLU A 36 16.99 6.96 8.52
N TYR A 37 17.76 6.15 9.23
CA TYR A 37 17.25 5.40 10.37
C TYR A 37 17.09 6.30 11.59
N ASP A 38 15.88 6.36 12.13
CA ASP A 38 15.56 6.96 13.43
C ASP A 38 14.61 6.00 14.18
N ALA A 39 15.11 5.42 15.27
CA ALA A 39 14.34 4.47 16.09
C ALA A 39 13.08 5.09 16.73
N LEU A 40 12.96 6.42 16.71
CA LEU A 40 11.84 7.18 17.32
C LEU A 40 10.91 7.78 16.26
N ASP A 41 11.10 7.47 14.99
CA ASP A 41 10.22 7.95 13.93
C ASP A 41 8.81 7.35 14.01
N ASP A 42 7.85 8.06 13.48
CA ASP A 42 6.44 7.68 13.46
C ASP A 42 5.98 7.33 12.04
N TYR A 43 5.48 6.11 11.84
CA TYR A 43 5.01 5.63 10.52
C TYR A 43 3.99 6.54 9.82
N PRO A 44 3.07 7.25 10.52
CA PRO A 44 2.11 8.11 9.85
C PRO A 44 2.76 9.23 9.03
N ASP A 45 3.93 9.73 9.47
CA ASP A 45 4.65 10.82 8.82
C ASP A 45 5.12 10.47 7.40
N PHE A 46 5.22 9.19 7.08
CA PHE A 46 5.66 8.66 5.79
C PHE A 46 4.54 7.95 5.03
N CYS A 47 3.72 7.18 5.75
CA CYS A 47 2.66 6.39 5.14
C CYS A 47 1.48 7.23 4.66
N ILE A 48 1.12 8.30 5.39
CA ILE A 48 0.07 9.23 4.96
C ILE A 48 0.49 9.99 3.69
N PRO A 49 1.69 10.60 3.58
CA PRO A 49 2.14 11.20 2.33
C PRO A 49 2.17 10.26 1.15
N ALA A 50 2.63 9.02 1.33
CA ALA A 50 2.60 7.99 0.28
C ALA A 50 1.17 7.69 -0.19
N ALA A 51 0.23 7.54 0.74
CA ALA A 51 -1.18 7.32 0.47
C ALA A 51 -1.84 8.52 -0.25
N VAL A 52 -1.55 9.75 0.20
CA VAL A 52 -2.02 10.98 -0.45
C VAL A 52 -1.49 11.09 -1.88
N ALA A 53 -0.21 10.81 -2.07
CA ALA A 53 0.38 10.83 -3.41
C ALA A 53 -0.26 9.79 -4.33
N THR A 54 -0.56 8.60 -3.81
CA THR A 54 -1.22 7.53 -4.57
C THR A 54 -2.58 7.97 -5.11
N VAL A 55 -3.43 8.60 -4.30
CA VAL A 55 -4.77 9.03 -4.76
C VAL A 55 -4.73 10.26 -5.68
N LYS A 56 -3.68 11.07 -5.59
CA LYS A 56 -3.48 12.24 -6.47
C LYS A 56 -2.87 11.87 -7.82
N ASP A 57 -2.14 10.78 -7.91
CA ASP A 57 -1.47 10.32 -9.12
C ASP A 57 -2.26 9.17 -9.75
N ALA A 58 -3.17 9.52 -10.66
CA ALA A 58 -4.09 8.57 -11.28
C ALA A 58 -3.36 7.37 -11.89
N GLY A 59 -3.83 6.16 -11.54
CA GLY A 59 -3.27 4.89 -12.01
C GLY A 59 -2.01 4.44 -11.27
N SER A 60 -1.56 5.17 -10.24
CA SER A 60 -0.48 4.71 -9.36
C SER A 60 -0.98 3.74 -8.29
N LEU A 61 -0.05 3.05 -7.64
CA LEU A 61 -0.30 2.20 -6.47
C LEU A 61 0.58 2.66 -5.30
N GLY A 62 0.09 2.43 -4.08
CA GLY A 62 0.81 2.72 -2.86
C GLY A 62 1.29 1.45 -2.14
N ILE A 63 2.44 1.55 -1.48
CA ILE A 63 3.00 0.52 -0.62
C ILE A 63 3.37 1.17 0.71
N VAL A 64 2.84 0.65 1.81
CA VAL A 64 3.16 1.11 3.15
C VAL A 64 3.72 -0.05 3.98
N LEU A 65 4.85 0.18 4.62
CA LEU A 65 5.65 -0.86 5.26
C LEU A 65 5.95 -0.49 6.71
N GLY A 66 5.94 -1.49 7.56
CA GLY A 66 6.38 -1.38 8.95
C GLY A 66 6.73 -2.74 9.53
N GLY A 67 6.73 -2.87 10.86
CA GLY A 67 7.00 -4.14 11.52
C GLY A 67 5.93 -5.19 11.24
N SER A 68 4.65 -4.85 11.45
CA SER A 68 3.50 -5.70 11.16
C SER A 68 2.66 -5.24 9.97
N GLY A 69 2.77 -3.98 9.56
CA GLY A 69 1.94 -3.35 8.54
C GLY A 69 0.58 -2.86 9.06
N ASN A 70 0.21 -3.16 10.31
CA ASN A 70 -1.10 -2.81 10.86
C ASN A 70 -1.32 -1.30 10.97
N GLY A 71 -0.42 -0.59 11.64
CA GLY A 71 -0.51 0.85 11.84
C GLY A 71 -0.42 1.61 10.52
N GLU A 72 0.46 1.18 9.66
CA GLU A 72 0.71 1.75 8.34
C GLU A 72 -0.53 1.65 7.44
N GLN A 73 -1.17 0.48 7.43
CA GLN A 73 -2.43 0.27 6.70
C GLN A 73 -3.58 1.09 7.28
N ILE A 74 -3.69 1.18 8.61
CA ILE A 74 -4.69 2.00 9.29
C ILE A 74 -4.50 3.48 8.93
N ALA A 75 -3.26 3.98 9.00
CA ALA A 75 -2.93 5.37 8.66
C ALA A 75 -3.27 5.68 7.20
N ALA A 76 -2.89 4.81 6.27
CA ALA A 76 -3.19 4.98 4.85
C ALA A 76 -4.71 5.06 4.60
N ASN A 77 -5.51 4.26 5.27
CA ASN A 77 -6.98 4.26 5.12
C ASN A 77 -7.67 5.51 5.71
N LYS A 78 -6.96 6.38 6.43
CA LYS A 78 -7.49 7.68 6.84
C LYS A 78 -7.49 8.70 5.70
N VAL A 79 -6.78 8.42 4.63
CA VAL A 79 -6.76 9.27 3.45
C VAL A 79 -7.96 8.96 2.56
N LYS A 80 -8.76 9.99 2.28
CA LYS A 80 -9.95 9.86 1.41
C LYS A 80 -9.57 9.30 0.04
N GLY A 81 -10.30 8.28 -0.42
CA GLY A 81 -10.05 7.59 -1.68
C GLY A 81 -9.05 6.43 -1.59
N VAL A 82 -8.42 6.23 -0.44
CA VAL A 82 -7.54 5.09 -0.21
C VAL A 82 -8.36 3.86 0.19
N ARG A 83 -8.04 2.74 -0.42
CA ARG A 83 -8.43 1.39 0.01
C ARG A 83 -7.14 0.60 0.19
N ALA A 84 -6.60 0.68 1.41
CA ALA A 84 -5.39 -0.04 1.80
C ALA A 84 -5.76 -1.40 2.39
N ALA A 85 -5.15 -2.45 1.85
CA ALA A 85 -5.28 -3.81 2.35
C ALA A 85 -3.99 -4.25 3.04
N LEU A 86 -4.10 -4.92 4.18
CA LEU A 86 -2.99 -5.63 4.81
C LEU A 86 -2.83 -6.99 4.12
N ALA A 87 -1.72 -7.21 3.40
CA ALA A 87 -1.47 -8.46 2.70
C ALA A 87 -0.53 -9.38 3.49
N TRP A 88 -1.02 -10.59 3.81
CA TRP A 88 -0.29 -11.63 4.53
C TRP A 88 0.21 -12.77 3.65
N SER A 89 -0.21 -12.79 2.40
CA SER A 89 0.17 -13.81 1.42
C SER A 89 -0.05 -13.30 0.01
N VAL A 90 0.49 -14.01 -0.95
CA VAL A 90 0.20 -13.80 -2.37
C VAL A 90 -1.30 -13.85 -2.63
N GLU A 91 -2.02 -14.80 -2.01
CA GLU A 91 -3.46 -14.94 -2.17
C GLU A 91 -4.22 -13.72 -1.65
N THR A 92 -3.92 -13.25 -0.42
CA THR A 92 -4.59 -12.06 0.14
C THR A 92 -4.28 -10.79 -0.64
N ALA A 93 -3.09 -10.67 -1.22
CA ALA A 93 -2.73 -9.57 -2.11
C ALA A 93 -3.57 -9.57 -3.40
N LYS A 94 -3.76 -10.75 -4.02
CA LYS A 94 -4.65 -10.92 -5.19
C LYS A 94 -6.09 -10.54 -4.85
N LEU A 95 -6.63 -11.09 -3.77
CA LEU A 95 -8.00 -10.80 -3.33
C LEU A 95 -8.23 -9.31 -3.03
N ALA A 96 -7.23 -8.61 -2.51
CA ALA A 96 -7.29 -7.16 -2.30
C ALA A 96 -7.53 -6.39 -3.61
N LYS A 97 -6.94 -6.86 -4.70
CA LYS A 97 -7.16 -6.28 -6.04
C LYS A 97 -8.47 -6.77 -6.65
N GLU A 98 -8.67 -8.06 -6.72
CA GLU A 98 -9.81 -8.68 -7.40
C GLU A 98 -11.15 -8.23 -6.80
N HIS A 99 -11.24 -8.15 -5.47
CA HIS A 99 -12.49 -7.88 -4.79
C HIS A 99 -12.67 -6.42 -4.34
N ASN A 100 -11.58 -5.75 -3.97
CA ASN A 100 -11.65 -4.43 -3.34
C ASN A 100 -11.06 -3.33 -4.20
N ASN A 101 -10.46 -3.67 -5.35
CA ASN A 101 -9.71 -2.73 -6.17
C ASN A 101 -8.79 -1.86 -5.28
N ALA A 102 -8.07 -2.52 -4.37
CA ALA A 102 -7.20 -1.84 -3.44
C ALA A 102 -6.12 -1.05 -4.20
N ASN A 103 -5.89 0.18 -3.79
CA ASN A 103 -4.89 1.05 -4.39
C ASN A 103 -3.63 1.22 -3.52
N VAL A 104 -3.70 0.75 -2.27
CA VAL A 104 -2.56 0.69 -1.36
C VAL A 104 -2.46 -0.70 -0.74
N VAL A 105 -1.25 -1.20 -0.55
CA VAL A 105 -0.98 -2.43 0.20
C VAL A 105 -0.09 -2.14 1.40
N GLY A 106 -0.47 -2.68 2.56
CA GLY A 106 0.33 -2.70 3.77
C GLY A 106 1.04 -4.05 3.95
N ILE A 107 2.30 -4.03 4.32
CA ILE A 107 3.11 -5.25 4.52
C ILE A 107 3.94 -5.12 5.80
N GLY A 108 4.01 -6.22 6.56
CA GLY A 108 4.85 -6.34 7.75
C GLY A 108 6.21 -6.93 7.43
N GLY A 109 7.25 -6.11 7.47
CA GLY A 109 8.63 -6.52 7.17
C GLY A 109 9.24 -7.47 8.21
N ARG A 110 8.68 -7.52 9.42
CA ARG A 110 9.08 -8.49 10.46
C ARG A 110 8.30 -9.80 10.39
N MET A 111 7.24 -9.85 9.56
CA MET A 111 6.35 -11.00 9.43
C MET A 111 6.70 -11.91 8.25
N HIS A 112 7.46 -11.39 7.28
CA HIS A 112 7.80 -12.06 6.03
C HIS A 112 9.27 -11.86 5.68
N SER A 113 9.84 -12.81 4.96
CA SER A 113 11.14 -12.62 4.31
C SER A 113 11.03 -11.57 3.16
N ILE A 114 12.17 -11.03 2.74
CA ILE A 114 12.21 -10.09 1.60
C ILE A 114 11.63 -10.74 0.34
N ASP A 115 11.91 -12.01 0.08
CA ASP A 115 11.41 -12.71 -1.10
C ASP A 115 9.89 -12.94 -1.04
N GLU A 116 9.34 -13.23 0.16
CA GLU A 116 7.88 -13.28 0.35
C GLU A 116 7.25 -11.91 0.12
N CYS A 117 7.85 -10.83 0.63
CA CYS A 117 7.36 -9.47 0.38
C CYS A 117 7.36 -9.12 -1.11
N LYS A 118 8.41 -9.47 -1.85
CA LYS A 118 8.46 -9.29 -3.31
C LYS A 118 7.33 -10.02 -4.02
N ALA A 119 7.09 -11.30 -3.65
CA ALA A 119 6.02 -12.10 -4.24
C ALA A 119 4.62 -11.53 -3.93
N ILE A 120 4.40 -11.03 -2.72
CA ILE A 120 3.15 -10.37 -2.30
C ILE A 120 2.93 -9.08 -3.12
N ILE A 121 3.97 -8.27 -3.27
CA ILE A 121 3.90 -7.01 -4.02
C ILE A 121 3.68 -7.25 -5.51
N ASP A 122 4.36 -8.22 -6.11
CA ASP A 122 4.14 -8.58 -7.51
C ASP A 122 2.69 -9.00 -7.73
N ALA A 123 2.17 -9.86 -6.88
CA ALA A 123 0.77 -10.29 -6.94
C ALA A 123 -0.21 -9.10 -6.82
N PHE A 124 0.08 -8.14 -5.93
CA PHE A 124 -0.73 -6.93 -5.79
C PHE A 124 -0.68 -6.04 -7.04
N ILE A 125 0.50 -5.85 -7.65
CA ILE A 125 0.68 -5.00 -8.82
C ILE A 125 0.07 -5.64 -10.08
N GLU A 126 0.24 -6.95 -10.26
CA GLU A 126 -0.11 -7.65 -11.49
C GLU A 126 -1.57 -8.09 -11.57
N THR A 127 -2.25 -8.19 -10.42
CA THR A 127 -3.64 -8.65 -10.39
C THR A 127 -4.61 -7.54 -10.78
N PRO A 128 -5.46 -7.74 -11.80
CA PRO A 128 -6.48 -6.77 -12.17
C PRO A 128 -7.68 -6.82 -11.22
N PHE A 129 -8.46 -5.75 -11.18
CA PHE A 129 -9.79 -5.76 -10.57
C PHE A 129 -10.77 -6.56 -11.43
N THR A 130 -11.55 -7.46 -10.82
CA THR A 130 -12.53 -8.28 -11.56
C THR A 130 -13.69 -7.48 -12.13
N ASN A 131 -13.99 -6.33 -11.52
CA ASN A 131 -15.11 -5.46 -11.88
C ASN A 131 -16.50 -6.14 -11.80
N ASP A 132 -16.61 -7.21 -11.01
CA ASP A 132 -17.90 -7.85 -10.75
C ASP A 132 -18.85 -6.87 -10.07
N GLU A 133 -20.14 -6.87 -10.48
CA GLU A 133 -21.17 -5.97 -9.96
C GLU A 133 -21.23 -5.95 -8.42
N ARG A 134 -21.13 -7.12 -7.79
CA ARG A 134 -21.14 -7.24 -6.33
C ARG A 134 -19.98 -6.52 -5.65
N HIS A 135 -18.79 -6.52 -6.26
CA HIS A 135 -17.60 -5.83 -5.73
C HIS A 135 -17.72 -4.33 -5.96
N VAL A 136 -18.10 -3.91 -7.15
CA VAL A 136 -18.37 -2.49 -7.48
C VAL A 136 -19.39 -1.89 -6.52
N ARG A 137 -20.52 -2.58 -6.28
CA ARG A 137 -21.57 -2.12 -5.36
C ARG A 137 -21.04 -1.92 -3.94
N ARG A 138 -20.21 -2.84 -3.43
CA ARG A 138 -19.62 -2.74 -2.09
C ARG A 138 -18.64 -1.58 -1.98
N ILE A 139 -17.78 -1.42 -2.96
CA ILE A 139 -16.81 -0.31 -3.03
C ILE A 139 -17.57 1.04 -3.08
N ASN A 140 -18.63 1.13 -3.87
CA ASN A 140 -19.43 2.33 -3.98
C ASN A 140 -20.12 2.71 -2.64
N LYS A 141 -20.54 1.74 -1.83
CA LYS A 141 -21.08 1.99 -0.48
C LYS A 141 -20.01 2.57 0.45
N ILE A 142 -18.77 2.08 0.39
CA ILE A 142 -17.64 2.64 1.14
C ILE A 142 -17.40 4.09 0.71
N SER A 143 -17.34 4.34 -0.59
CA SER A 143 -17.12 5.68 -1.15
C SER A 143 -18.24 6.65 -0.78
N THR A 144 -19.49 6.19 -0.79
CA THR A 144 -20.64 7.00 -0.35
C THR A 144 -20.51 7.39 1.11
N TYR A 145 -20.20 6.44 2.00
CA TYR A 145 -19.98 6.71 3.41
C TYR A 145 -18.85 7.73 3.62
N GLU A 146 -17.72 7.53 2.97
CA GLU A 146 -16.56 8.41 3.04
C GLU A 146 -16.88 9.85 2.62
N ASN A 147 -17.72 10.02 1.60
CA ASN A 147 -18.13 11.34 1.10
C ASN A 147 -19.18 12.02 1.98
N THR A 148 -19.99 11.27 2.73
CA THR A 148 -21.05 11.81 3.60
C THR A 148 -20.56 12.07 5.04
N SER A 149 -19.50 11.40 5.50
CA SER A 149 -18.97 11.49 6.86
C SER A 149 -18.21 12.78 7.16
N ASN A 150 -18.12 13.70 6.21
CA ASN A 150 -17.47 15.01 6.35
C ASN A 150 -18.46 16.16 6.61
N GLN A 151 -19.66 15.83 7.14
CA GLN A 151 -20.65 16.83 7.59
C GLN A 151 -20.69 16.93 9.11
#